data_61f92bf33ff18d9a78ccd2981b5c7e05
#
_entry.id   61f92bf33ff18d9a78ccd2981b5c7e05
#
_cell.length_a   1.000
_cell.length_b   1.000
_cell.length_c   1.000
_cell.angle_alpha   90.00
_cell.angle_beta   90.00
_cell.angle_gamma   90.00
#
_symmetry.space_group_name_H-M   'P 1'
#
loop_
_entity.id
_entity.type
_entity.pdbx_description
1 polymer ?
#
loop_
_entity_poly.entity_id
_entity_poly.type
_entity_poly.pdbx_seq_one_letter_code
_entity_poly.pdbx_strand_id
1 'polypeptide(L)' 'MKKIKITQIRSGIGQPLRQKRTLEALGLRRIRHTVEHDATPQILGMLNKVKHLVTSEEI' A
#
# COMPACT_ATOMS: atom_id res chain seq x y z
N MET A 1 2.10 -14.80 12.36
CA MET A 1 2.17 -14.43 10.95
C MET A 1 3.13 -13.26 10.76
N LYS A 2 3.77 -13.21 9.61
CA LYS A 2 4.66 -12.10 9.29
C LYS A 2 3.87 -10.84 9.06
N LYS A 3 4.39 -9.72 9.51
CA LYS A 3 3.79 -8.42 9.25
C LYS A 3 4.63 -7.66 8.23
N ILE A 4 3.96 -6.81 7.49
CA ILE A 4 4.59 -5.98 6.48
C ILE A 4 4.25 -4.52 6.76
N LYS A 5 5.26 -3.67 6.69
CA LYS A 5 5.12 -2.24 6.86
C LYS A 5 5.12 -1.60 5.48
N ILE A 6 4.08 -0.85 5.19
CA ILE A 6 3.88 -0.24 3.87
C ILE A 6 3.89 1.27 4.04
N THR A 7 4.72 1.95 3.26
CA THR A 7 4.83 3.41 3.27
C THR A 7 4.51 3.95 1.88
N GLN A 8 3.59 4.89 1.79
CA GLN A 8 3.29 5.55 0.53
C GLN A 8 4.38 6.57 0.22
N ILE A 9 5.02 6.41 -0.93
CA ILE A 9 6.12 7.28 -1.34
C ILE A 9 5.73 8.24 -2.48
N ARG A 10 4.60 7.99 -3.13
CA ARG A 10 4.10 8.84 -4.22
C ARG A 10 2.62 9.08 -4.05
N SER A 11 2.17 10.25 -4.53
CA SER A 11 0.75 10.60 -4.50
C SER A 11 -0.06 9.71 -5.43
N GLY A 12 -1.29 9.40 -5.03
CA GLY A 12 -2.26 8.73 -5.90
C GLY A 12 -2.92 9.66 -6.91
N ILE A 13 -2.61 10.96 -6.88
CA ILE A 13 -3.17 11.94 -7.81
C ILE A 13 -2.72 11.60 -9.23
N GLY A 14 -3.67 11.56 -10.17
CA GLY A 14 -3.38 11.20 -11.55
C GLY A 14 -3.34 9.70 -11.82
N GLN A 15 -3.47 8.87 -10.79
CA GLN A 15 -3.51 7.43 -10.95
C GLN A 15 -4.94 6.94 -11.20
N PRO A 16 -5.12 5.76 -11.84
CA PRO A 16 -6.44 5.19 -12.03
C PRO A 16 -7.19 5.03 -10.71
N LEU A 17 -8.51 5.14 -10.76
CA LEU A 17 -9.35 5.02 -9.58
C LEU A 17 -9.12 3.70 -8.82
N ARG A 18 -8.86 2.62 -9.54
CA ARG A 18 -8.56 1.32 -8.91
C ARG A 18 -7.39 1.40 -7.96
N GLN A 19 -6.33 2.12 -8.35
CA GLN A 19 -5.13 2.26 -7.53
C GLN A 19 -5.41 3.14 -6.32
N LYS A 20 -6.17 4.22 -6.50
CA LYS A 20 -6.58 5.07 -5.39
C LYS A 20 -7.39 4.28 -4.36
N ARG A 21 -8.34 3.47 -4.83
CA ARG A 21 -9.14 2.62 -3.95
C ARG A 21 -8.30 1.58 -3.22
N THR A 22 -7.31 1.03 -3.90
CA THR A 22 -6.39 0.07 -3.29
C THR A 22 -5.58 0.73 -2.18
N LEU A 23 -5.09 1.95 -2.39
CA LEU A 23 -4.39 2.71 -1.36
C LEU A 23 -5.29 2.97 -0.16
N GLU A 24 -6.53 3.36 -0.38
CA GLU A 24 -7.50 3.58 0.69
C GLU A 24 -7.78 2.29 1.47
N ALA A 25 -7.94 1.17 0.77
CA ALA A 25 -8.17 -0.12 1.39
C ALA A 25 -6.99 -0.56 2.25
N LEU A 26 -5.77 -0.19 1.87
CA LEU A 26 -4.57 -0.43 2.67
C LEU A 26 -4.47 0.53 3.86
N GLY A 27 -5.24 1.61 3.85
CA GLY A 27 -5.20 2.62 4.90
C GLY A 27 -4.24 3.76 4.63
N LEU A 28 -3.69 3.83 3.41
CA LEU A 28 -2.75 4.87 3.01
C LEU A 28 -3.51 6.05 2.42
N ARG A 29 -3.40 7.22 3.03
CA ARG A 29 -4.12 8.42 2.60
C ARG A 29 -3.22 9.57 2.21
N ARG A 30 -1.94 9.52 2.58
CA ARG A 30 -1.00 10.61 2.36
C ARG A 30 0.36 10.05 1.95
N ILE A 31 1.13 10.88 1.27
CA ILE A 31 2.54 10.57 1.02
C ILE A 31 3.24 10.44 2.37
N ARG A 32 4.10 9.44 2.48
CA ARG A 32 4.86 9.10 3.69
C ARG A 32 4.02 8.53 4.83
N HIS A 33 2.73 8.32 4.59
CA HIS A 33 1.90 7.61 5.56
C HIS A 33 2.32 6.15 5.60
N THR A 34 2.48 5.62 6.79
CA THR A 34 2.93 4.23 7.00
C THR A 34 1.84 3.44 7.71
N VAL A 35 1.59 2.23 7.22
CA VAL A 35 0.66 1.30 7.84
C VAL A 35 1.29 -0.07 7.97
N GLU A 36 0.80 -0.86 8.91
CA GLU A 36 1.24 -2.24 9.10
C GLU A 36 0.07 -3.17 8.83
N HIS A 37 0.33 -4.25 8.11
CA HIS A 37 -0.66 -5.27 7.80
C HIS A 37 -0.04 -6.65 7.94
N ASP A 38 -0.87 -7.66 8.19
CA ASP A 38 -0.44 -9.04 8.09
C ASP A 38 -0.13 -9.35 6.61
N ALA A 39 0.94 -10.10 6.38
CA ALA A 39 1.35 -10.45 5.01
C ALA A 39 0.48 -11.57 4.44
N THR A 40 -0.81 -11.32 4.31
CA THR A 40 -1.75 -12.26 3.71
C THR A 40 -1.70 -12.18 2.18
N PRO A 41 -2.15 -13.22 1.46
CA PRO A 41 -2.23 -13.15 0.00
C PRO A 41 -3.05 -11.97 -0.51
N GLN A 42 -4.10 -11.58 0.21
CA GLN A 42 -4.91 -10.42 -0.15
C GLN A 42 -4.12 -9.12 -0.08
N ILE A 43 -3.40 -8.93 1.02
CA ILE A 43 -2.57 -7.72 1.20
C ILE A 43 -1.43 -7.70 0.18
N LEU A 44 -0.79 -8.83 -0.06
CA LEU A 44 0.29 -8.91 -1.04
C LEU A 44 -0.22 -8.62 -2.46
N GLY A 45 -1.42 -9.08 -2.80
CA GLY A 45 -2.05 -8.78 -4.07
C GLY A 45 -2.36 -7.31 -4.25
N MET A 46 -2.89 -6.66 -3.21
CA MET A 46 -3.17 -5.23 -3.20
C MET A 46 -1.88 -4.42 -3.33
N LEU A 47 -0.86 -4.81 -2.58
CA LEU A 47 0.44 -4.16 -2.62
C LEU A 47 1.04 -4.22 -4.02
N ASN A 48 0.94 -5.36 -4.69
CA ASN A 48 1.46 -5.53 -6.03
C ASN A 48 0.84 -4.57 -7.05
N LYS A 49 -0.44 -4.22 -6.85
CA LYS A 49 -1.14 -3.28 -7.73
C LYS A 49 -0.63 -1.85 -7.59
N VAL A 50 -0.11 -1.49 -6.44
CA VAL A 50 0.33 -0.12 -6.15
C VAL A 50 1.82 -0.06 -5.78
N LYS A 51 2.58 -1.08 -6.10
CA LYS A 51 4.00 -1.16 -5.72
C LYS A 51 4.85 0.00 -6.24
N HIS A 52 4.42 0.64 -7.31
CA HIS A 52 5.10 1.81 -7.86
C HIS A 52 4.82 3.10 -7.06
N LEU A 53 3.87 3.05 -6.14
CA LEU A 53 3.47 4.18 -5.31
C LEU A 53 3.91 4.01 -3.85
N VAL A 54 4.36 2.84 -3.47
CA VAL A 54 4.66 2.51 -2.08
C VAL A 54 5.97 1.74 -1.98
N THR A 55 6.55 1.75 -0.77
CA THR A 55 7.61 0.82 -0.40
C THR A 55 7.08 -0.11 0.68
N SER A 56 7.61 -1.30 0.73
CA SER A 56 7.21 -2.26 1.76
C SER A 56 8.43 -2.88 2.41
N GLU A 57 8.32 -3.14 3.71
CA GLU A 57 9.35 -3.81 4.48
C GLU A 57 8.71 -4.92 5.31
N GLU A 58 9.36 -6.05 5.37
CA GLU A 58 8.95 -7.12 6.26
C GLU A 58 9.45 -6.81 7.66
N ILE A 59 8.57 -6.89 8.64
CA ILE A 59 8.91 -6.60 10.03
C ILE A 59 9.21 -7.90 10.76
#